data_0716cdf556c5dd18f98887a4fb0bb6c8
#
_entry.id   0716cdf556c5dd18f98887a4fb0bb6c8
#
_cell.length_a   1.000
_cell.length_b   1.000
_cell.length_c   1.000
_cell.angle_alpha   90.00
_cell.angle_beta   90.00
_cell.angle_gamma   90.00
#
_symmetry.space_group_name_H-M   'P 1'
#
loop_
_entity.id
_entity.type
_entity.pdbx_description
1 polymer ?
#
loop_
_entity_poly.entity_id
_entity_poly.type
_entity_poly.pdbx_seq_one_letter_code
_entity_poly.pdbx_strand_id
1 'polypeptide(L)'
;MRGAVAFALAISASVAVLGSASAQRAPTTGSSALAAAPAATPAPAEALPALPPAHPVAVPKCTNPNALGVSRTVEIDTTGGPGFGFEHFKQHDFLRNNEVLLTFDDGPWPTTPLVLKALADECVRATFFSIGKHATYYPEILKQVVEAGHTVGSHTWSHADLSRKSVEEGKEEIEKGISAVAAAIGQNASPIFRFPALRHPPELVTYLGQRNVAIWSTDMDSFDFKMRKPEQVVASVMAKLKKHGKGIVLMHDFQQSTAHAVADLLAQLKAGGYKIVHMKTKDSIATLKQYDDLLVKEQKLPTVSTRPTSSVVRTVE
;
A
#
# COMPACT_ATOMS: atom_id res chain seq x y z
N MET A 1 21.41 -51.85 -24.75
CA MET A 1 22.87 -52.06 -24.75
C MET A 1 23.56 -50.77 -24.39
N ARG A 2 24.31 -50.77 -23.29
CA ARG A 2 25.51 -49.95 -22.92
C ARG A 2 25.27 -48.41 -22.92
N GLY A 3 25.62 -47.63 -21.94
CA GLY A 3 26.39 -47.89 -20.71
C GLY A 3 26.49 -46.55 -19.93
N ALA A 4 26.50 -46.69 -18.63
CA ALA A 4 26.70 -45.60 -17.66
C ALA A 4 28.18 -45.19 -17.60
N VAL A 5 28.44 -43.90 -17.32
CA VAL A 5 29.71 -43.49 -16.71
C VAL A 5 29.41 -42.41 -15.65
N ALA A 6 29.68 -42.79 -14.41
CA ALA A 6 29.74 -41.88 -13.25
C ALA A 6 31.18 -41.35 -13.13
N PHE A 7 31.34 -40.10 -12.82
CA PHE A 7 32.60 -39.52 -12.31
C PHE A 7 32.34 -38.85 -10.96
N ALA A 8 32.92 -39.47 -9.93
CA ALA A 8 33.04 -38.89 -8.62
C ALA A 8 34.44 -38.23 -8.53
N LEU A 9 34.51 -37.00 -8.08
CA LEU A 9 35.76 -36.37 -7.66
C LEU A 9 35.61 -35.90 -6.21
N ALA A 10 36.37 -36.60 -5.34
CA ALA A 10 36.60 -36.19 -3.96
C ALA A 10 37.80 -35.23 -3.91
N ILE A 11 37.69 -34.14 -3.19
CA ILE A 11 38.83 -33.28 -2.82
C ILE A 11 38.82 -33.07 -1.31
N SER A 12 39.92 -33.49 -0.75
CA SER A 12 40.22 -33.58 0.69
C SER A 12 40.52 -32.24 1.33
N ALA A 13 40.10 -32.10 2.58
CA ALA A 13 40.41 -31.00 3.46
C ALA A 13 41.88 -31.06 3.96
N SER A 14 42.50 -29.92 4.11
CA SER A 14 43.70 -29.74 4.95
C SER A 14 43.49 -28.61 5.93
N VAL A 15 43.53 -28.97 7.20
CA VAL A 15 43.49 -28.10 8.38
C VAL A 15 44.92 -27.59 8.65
N ALA A 16 45.08 -26.29 8.79
CA ALA A 16 46.26 -25.69 9.37
C ALA A 16 45.91 -24.91 10.64
N VAL A 17 46.34 -25.43 11.75
CA VAL A 17 46.31 -24.81 13.09
C VAL A 17 47.58 -23.96 13.23
N LEU A 18 47.48 -22.69 13.58
CA LEU A 18 48.56 -21.88 14.10
C LEU A 18 48.10 -21.16 15.36
N GLY A 19 48.83 -21.43 16.40
CA GLY A 19 48.57 -21.02 17.77
C GLY A 19 49.04 -19.62 18.14
N SER A 20 48.36 -19.12 19.13
CA SER A 20 48.76 -18.37 20.33
C SER A 20 49.94 -17.40 20.33
N ALA A 21 49.69 -16.19 20.77
CA ALA A 21 50.51 -15.51 21.76
C ALA A 21 49.68 -14.50 22.57
N SER A 22 49.56 -14.78 23.85
CA SER A 22 48.98 -13.89 24.87
C SER A 22 50.04 -12.84 25.24
N ALA A 23 49.63 -11.58 25.32
CA ALA A 23 50.37 -10.56 26.05
C ALA A 23 49.44 -9.88 27.05
N GLN A 24 49.64 -10.24 28.33
CA GLN A 24 49.03 -9.56 29.47
C GLN A 24 49.71 -8.20 29.69
N ARG A 25 48.93 -7.14 29.82
CA ARG A 25 49.32 -5.87 30.42
C ARG A 25 48.44 -5.55 31.62
N ALA A 26 49.07 -5.33 32.75
CA ALA A 26 48.46 -5.01 34.03
C ALA A 26 47.86 -3.58 34.09
N PRO A 27 46.99 -3.29 35.07
CA PRO A 27 46.15 -2.13 35.09
C PRO A 27 46.82 -0.89 35.72
N THR A 28 46.56 0.27 35.15
CA THR A 28 46.80 1.55 35.79
C THR A 28 45.50 2.12 36.31
N THR A 29 45.42 2.25 37.62
CA THR A 29 44.37 2.94 38.38
C THR A 29 44.43 4.44 38.14
N GLY A 30 43.36 5.01 37.67
CA GLY A 30 43.10 6.44 37.59
C GLY A 30 41.63 6.71 37.78
N SER A 31 41.20 6.84 39.06
CA SER A 31 39.86 7.22 39.43
C SER A 31 39.65 8.73 39.25
N SER A 32 38.76 9.12 38.36
CA SER A 32 38.15 10.44 38.36
C SER A 32 36.64 10.24 38.22
N ALA A 33 35.96 10.34 39.34
CA ALA A 33 34.52 10.31 39.41
C ALA A 33 33.96 11.61 38.82
N LEU A 34 33.47 11.56 37.58
CA LEU A 34 32.53 12.58 37.08
C LEU A 34 31.11 12.23 37.58
N ALA A 35 30.58 13.14 38.38
CA ALA A 35 29.19 13.04 38.84
C ALA A 35 28.25 13.06 37.66
N ALA A 36 27.48 11.98 37.49
CA ALA A 36 26.40 11.90 36.50
C ALA A 36 25.27 12.85 36.89
N ALA A 37 24.96 13.79 36.01
CA ALA A 37 23.75 14.59 36.11
C ALA A 37 22.51 13.68 35.99
N PRO A 38 21.42 13.96 36.73
CA PRO A 38 20.22 13.13 36.63
C PRO A 38 19.64 13.23 35.20
N ALA A 39 19.42 12.06 34.60
CA ALA A 39 18.75 11.94 33.31
C ALA A 39 17.33 12.51 33.44
N ALA A 40 17.03 13.55 32.67
CA ALA A 40 15.68 14.09 32.56
C ALA A 40 14.76 12.99 32.03
N THR A 41 13.73 12.66 32.79
CA THR A 41 12.64 11.75 32.36
C THR A 41 12.01 12.33 31.10
N PRO A 42 11.95 11.61 29.97
CA PRO A 42 11.25 12.10 28.79
C PRO A 42 9.77 12.30 29.11
N ALA A 43 9.22 13.45 28.78
CA ALA A 43 7.80 13.71 28.88
C ALA A 43 7.04 12.65 28.08
N PRO A 44 5.87 12.15 28.58
CA PRO A 44 5.08 11.19 27.84
C PRO A 44 4.72 11.76 26.47
N ALA A 45 4.97 10.99 25.42
CA ALA A 45 4.57 11.35 24.08
C ALA A 45 3.05 11.51 24.07
N GLU A 46 2.57 12.68 23.68
CA GLU A 46 1.14 12.97 23.57
C GLU A 46 0.55 11.99 22.54
N ALA A 47 -0.39 11.14 22.98
CA ALA A 47 -1.03 10.18 22.13
C ALA A 47 -1.89 10.92 21.09
N LEU A 48 -1.81 10.54 19.82
CA LEU A 48 -2.72 11.07 18.82
C LEU A 48 -4.17 10.82 19.28
N PRO A 49 -5.09 11.78 19.12
CA PRO A 49 -6.50 11.56 19.40
C PRO A 49 -7.02 10.42 18.50
N ALA A 50 -7.92 9.61 19.05
CA ALA A 50 -8.58 8.56 18.27
C ALA A 50 -9.28 9.19 17.06
N LEU A 51 -9.02 8.64 15.86
CA LEU A 51 -9.65 9.11 14.64
C LEU A 51 -11.16 8.84 14.67
N PRO A 52 -11.98 9.75 14.15
CA PRO A 52 -13.42 9.54 14.06
C PRO A 52 -13.72 8.35 13.13
N PRO A 53 -14.86 7.67 13.33
CA PRO A 53 -15.36 6.71 12.36
C PRO A 53 -15.55 7.40 11.01
N ALA A 54 -15.44 6.64 9.91
CA ALA A 54 -15.64 7.18 8.57
C ALA A 54 -17.03 7.84 8.45
N HIS A 55 -17.04 9.13 8.14
CA HIS A 55 -18.29 9.85 7.88
C HIS A 55 -18.66 9.69 6.40
N PRO A 56 -19.97 9.62 6.07
CA PRO A 56 -20.39 9.66 4.67
C PRO A 56 -19.98 11.01 4.06
N VAL A 57 -18.99 10.97 3.18
CA VAL A 57 -18.58 12.14 2.41
C VAL A 57 -19.68 12.46 1.42
N ALA A 58 -20.10 13.74 1.36
CA ALA A 58 -21.06 14.20 0.35
C ALA A 58 -20.42 14.09 -1.03
N VAL A 59 -20.76 13.03 -1.76
CA VAL A 59 -20.21 12.76 -3.09
C VAL A 59 -20.67 13.85 -4.06
N PRO A 60 -19.79 14.49 -4.83
CA PRO A 60 -20.14 15.49 -5.81
C PRO A 60 -21.20 14.95 -6.79
N LYS A 61 -22.26 15.72 -7.03
CA LYS A 61 -23.27 15.36 -8.02
C LYS A 61 -22.66 15.32 -9.41
N CYS A 62 -22.98 14.27 -10.14
CA CYS A 62 -22.61 14.17 -11.56
C CYS A 62 -23.34 15.27 -12.37
N THR A 63 -22.58 16.08 -13.08
CA THR A 63 -23.09 17.15 -13.94
C THR A 63 -23.05 16.79 -15.42
N ASN A 64 -22.36 15.71 -15.80
CA ASN A 64 -22.27 15.22 -17.17
C ASN A 64 -23.44 14.26 -17.47
N PRO A 65 -24.45 14.67 -18.27
CA PRO A 65 -25.62 13.84 -18.56
C PRO A 65 -25.27 12.61 -19.41
N ASN A 66 -24.12 12.64 -20.07
CA ASN A 66 -23.62 11.55 -20.90
C ASN A 66 -22.49 10.75 -20.24
N ALA A 67 -22.30 10.91 -18.92
CA ALA A 67 -21.24 10.19 -18.21
C ALA A 67 -21.45 8.67 -18.26
N LEU A 68 -20.33 7.92 -18.22
CA LEU A 68 -20.36 6.47 -17.97
C LEU A 68 -21.02 6.17 -16.62
N GLY A 69 -20.69 6.95 -15.59
CA GLY A 69 -21.28 6.87 -14.28
C GLY A 69 -20.99 5.57 -13.53
N VAL A 70 -21.59 5.45 -12.35
CA VAL A 70 -21.61 4.21 -11.56
C VAL A 70 -22.97 3.55 -11.75
N SER A 71 -22.99 2.33 -12.30
CA SER A 71 -24.24 1.60 -12.58
C SER A 71 -24.90 1.07 -11.31
N ARG A 72 -24.09 0.65 -10.33
CA ARG A 72 -24.52 0.28 -8.98
C ARG A 72 -23.36 0.35 -8.00
N THR A 73 -23.71 0.52 -6.74
CA THR A 73 -22.77 0.37 -5.62
C THR A 73 -23.05 -0.93 -4.88
N VAL A 74 -22.03 -1.68 -4.53
CA VAL A 74 -22.11 -2.86 -3.68
C VAL A 74 -21.55 -2.53 -2.30
N GLU A 75 -22.18 -3.06 -1.27
CA GLU A 75 -21.66 -3.00 0.09
C GLU A 75 -21.00 -4.33 0.43
N ILE A 76 -19.78 -4.28 0.96
CA ILE A 76 -18.98 -5.44 1.33
C ILE A 76 -18.97 -5.55 2.86
N ASP A 77 -19.48 -6.67 3.37
CA ASP A 77 -19.26 -7.08 4.75
C ASP A 77 -17.87 -7.74 4.83
N THR A 78 -16.97 -7.14 5.60
CA THR A 78 -15.58 -7.59 5.69
C THR A 78 -15.34 -8.53 6.86
N THR A 79 -16.39 -8.93 7.57
CA THR A 79 -16.30 -9.84 8.72
C THR A 79 -15.61 -11.15 8.33
N GLY A 80 -14.58 -11.51 9.10
CA GLY A 80 -13.80 -12.72 8.85
C GLY A 80 -12.80 -12.62 7.71
N GLY A 81 -12.66 -11.45 7.07
CA GLY A 81 -11.65 -11.20 6.04
C GLY A 81 -11.89 -11.96 4.73
N PRO A 82 -13.06 -11.81 4.08
CA PRO A 82 -13.33 -12.50 2.81
C PRO A 82 -12.33 -12.07 1.73
N GLY A 83 -12.00 -13.00 0.83
CA GLY A 83 -11.13 -12.74 -0.31
C GLY A 83 -11.91 -12.51 -1.60
N PHE A 84 -11.47 -11.56 -2.42
CA PHE A 84 -12.07 -11.18 -3.71
C PHE A 84 -11.04 -11.17 -4.84
N GLY A 85 -11.49 -11.48 -6.06
CA GLY A 85 -10.68 -11.50 -7.27
C GLY A 85 -10.24 -12.90 -7.66
N PHE A 86 -10.63 -13.33 -8.87
CA PHE A 86 -10.52 -14.72 -9.36
C PHE A 86 -9.09 -15.23 -9.52
N GLU A 87 -8.10 -14.36 -9.58
CA GLU A 87 -6.72 -14.82 -9.65
C GLU A 87 -6.36 -15.69 -8.44
N HIS A 88 -6.89 -15.37 -7.23
CA HIS A 88 -6.61 -16.09 -6.00
C HIS A 88 -7.86 -16.52 -5.23
N PHE A 89 -8.97 -15.79 -5.31
CA PHE A 89 -10.18 -16.02 -4.52
C PHE A 89 -11.40 -16.20 -5.42
N LYS A 90 -11.89 -17.43 -5.54
CA LYS A 90 -12.98 -17.78 -6.47
C LYS A 90 -14.39 -17.75 -5.84
N GLN A 91 -14.49 -17.51 -4.54
CA GLN A 91 -15.70 -17.76 -3.77
C GLN A 91 -16.73 -16.61 -3.84
N HIS A 92 -16.26 -15.37 -4.04
CA HIS A 92 -17.11 -14.18 -3.92
C HIS A 92 -17.19 -13.40 -5.24
N ASP A 93 -17.80 -14.03 -6.26
CA ASP A 93 -18.08 -13.37 -7.53
C ASP A 93 -19.36 -12.54 -7.44
N PHE A 94 -19.21 -11.23 -7.31
CA PHE A 94 -20.35 -10.31 -7.23
C PHE A 94 -20.57 -9.50 -8.51
N LEU A 95 -19.66 -9.57 -9.48
CA LEU A 95 -19.78 -8.86 -10.75
C LEU A 95 -20.63 -9.64 -11.75
N ARG A 96 -21.51 -8.93 -12.44
CA ARG A 96 -22.33 -9.44 -13.54
C ARG A 96 -21.61 -9.25 -14.86
N ASN A 97 -22.10 -9.88 -15.93
CA ASN A 97 -21.55 -9.69 -17.28
C ASN A 97 -21.50 -8.20 -17.64
N ASN A 98 -20.41 -7.78 -18.27
CA ASN A 98 -20.08 -6.41 -18.63
C ASN A 98 -19.89 -5.45 -17.43
N GLU A 99 -19.79 -5.95 -16.20
CA GLU A 99 -19.47 -5.11 -15.05
C GLU A 99 -17.96 -5.09 -14.78
N VAL A 100 -17.48 -3.90 -14.46
CA VAL A 100 -16.06 -3.62 -14.19
C VAL A 100 -15.93 -2.86 -12.88
N LEU A 101 -15.02 -3.33 -12.03
CA LEU A 101 -14.58 -2.61 -10.84
C LEU A 101 -13.14 -2.15 -11.08
N LEU A 102 -12.92 -0.84 -11.08
CA LEU A 102 -11.60 -0.24 -11.29
C LEU A 102 -10.88 -0.13 -9.96
N THR A 103 -9.64 -0.64 -9.90
CA THR A 103 -8.78 -0.53 -8.73
C THR A 103 -7.41 0.03 -9.10
N PHE A 104 -6.85 0.86 -8.21
CA PHE A 104 -5.56 1.50 -8.36
C PHE A 104 -4.70 1.23 -7.14
N ASP A 105 -3.48 0.77 -7.35
CA ASP A 105 -2.51 0.48 -6.32
C ASP A 105 -1.39 1.53 -6.31
N ASP A 106 -0.60 1.52 -5.24
CA ASP A 106 0.65 2.25 -5.03
C ASP A 106 0.53 3.77 -4.77
N GLY A 107 -0.61 4.38 -5.07
CA GLY A 107 -0.82 5.80 -4.72
C GLY A 107 -0.84 6.08 -3.20
N PRO A 108 -1.05 7.35 -2.82
CA PRO A 108 -1.18 8.52 -3.68
C PRO A 108 0.16 9.00 -4.24
N TRP A 109 0.14 9.61 -5.43
CA TRP A 109 1.31 10.15 -6.09
C TRP A 109 0.95 11.46 -6.83
N PRO A 110 1.89 12.33 -7.23
CA PRO A 110 1.59 13.55 -8.01
C PRO A 110 0.82 13.32 -9.31
N THR A 111 0.77 12.10 -9.83
CA THR A 111 -0.04 11.70 -10.98
C THR A 111 -1.49 11.36 -10.64
N THR A 112 -1.79 10.98 -9.39
CA THR A 112 -3.14 10.61 -8.94
C THR A 112 -4.22 11.67 -9.27
N PRO A 113 -3.98 12.99 -9.18
CA PRO A 113 -4.97 14.00 -9.58
C PRO A 113 -5.43 13.91 -11.04
N LEU A 114 -4.58 13.44 -11.97
CA LEU A 114 -4.98 13.20 -13.37
C LEU A 114 -5.99 12.04 -13.46
N VAL A 115 -5.75 10.97 -12.69
CA VAL A 115 -6.68 9.83 -12.58
C VAL A 115 -8.01 10.32 -12.01
N LEU A 116 -7.98 11.08 -10.90
CA LEU A 116 -9.18 11.62 -10.27
C LEU A 116 -9.99 12.51 -11.20
N LYS A 117 -9.31 13.35 -11.99
CA LYS A 117 -9.97 14.20 -12.98
C LYS A 117 -10.71 13.35 -14.03
N ALA A 118 -10.05 12.35 -14.61
CA ALA A 118 -10.66 11.48 -15.60
C ALA A 118 -11.88 10.72 -15.04
N LEU A 119 -11.77 10.21 -13.82
CA LEU A 119 -12.88 9.56 -13.12
C LEU A 119 -14.04 10.52 -12.86
N ALA A 120 -13.74 11.76 -12.45
CA ALA A 120 -14.74 12.78 -12.17
C ALA A 120 -15.47 13.23 -13.45
N ASP A 121 -14.76 13.43 -14.57
CA ASP A 121 -15.34 13.81 -15.87
C ASP A 121 -16.38 12.79 -16.36
N GLU A 122 -16.21 11.52 -16.05
CA GLU A 122 -17.15 10.42 -16.37
C GLU A 122 -17.99 9.99 -15.14
N CYS A 123 -17.95 10.73 -14.05
CA CYS A 123 -18.71 10.44 -12.81
C CYS A 123 -18.51 9.02 -12.27
N VAL A 124 -17.35 8.46 -12.47
CA VAL A 124 -16.95 7.11 -12.07
C VAL A 124 -16.36 7.12 -10.67
N ARG A 125 -16.57 6.05 -9.92
CA ARG A 125 -15.92 5.78 -8.65
C ARG A 125 -15.07 4.54 -8.75
N ALA A 126 -13.93 4.55 -8.08
CA ALA A 126 -12.96 3.48 -8.08
C ALA A 126 -12.53 3.14 -6.64
N THR A 127 -11.67 2.13 -6.50
CA THR A 127 -11.06 1.74 -5.23
C THR A 127 -9.55 1.95 -5.33
N PHE A 128 -8.96 2.51 -4.27
CA PHE A 128 -7.52 2.78 -4.20
C PHE A 128 -6.91 2.00 -3.03
N PHE A 129 -5.82 1.27 -3.29
CA PHE A 129 -5.02 0.60 -2.27
C PHE A 129 -3.72 1.38 -2.10
N SER A 130 -3.65 2.16 -1.03
CA SER A 130 -2.59 3.15 -0.84
C SER A 130 -1.43 2.61 -0.03
N ILE A 131 -0.21 2.90 -0.47
CA ILE A 131 1.02 2.66 0.30
C ILE A 131 1.09 3.68 1.44
N GLY A 132 1.32 3.21 2.67
CA GLY A 132 1.37 4.07 3.85
C GLY A 132 2.41 5.19 3.75
N LYS A 133 3.63 4.91 3.28
CA LYS A 133 4.65 5.94 3.03
C LYS A 133 4.17 7.01 2.06
N HIS A 134 3.52 6.62 0.97
CA HIS A 134 2.99 7.58 -0.01
C HIS A 134 1.84 8.40 0.58
N ALA A 135 1.00 7.79 1.41
CA ALA A 135 -0.04 8.50 2.16
C ALA A 135 0.55 9.59 3.07
N THR A 136 1.72 9.31 3.71
CA THR A 136 2.40 10.33 4.53
C THR A 136 3.09 11.41 3.70
N TYR A 137 3.52 11.11 2.47
CA TYR A 137 4.16 12.10 1.59
C TYR A 137 3.15 13.02 0.92
N TYR A 138 1.96 12.51 0.60
CA TYR A 138 0.93 13.24 -0.16
C TYR A 138 -0.46 13.12 0.48
N PRO A 139 -0.61 13.49 1.77
CA PRO A 139 -1.88 13.31 2.49
C PRO A 139 -3.02 14.09 1.83
N GLU A 140 -2.74 15.29 1.29
CA GLU A 140 -3.76 16.12 0.64
C GLU A 140 -4.30 15.49 -0.65
N ILE A 141 -3.46 14.71 -1.38
CA ILE A 141 -3.93 13.95 -2.54
C ILE A 141 -4.85 12.82 -2.10
N LEU A 142 -4.49 12.09 -1.02
CA LEU A 142 -5.32 11.01 -0.53
C LEU A 142 -6.66 11.49 0.04
N LYS A 143 -6.70 12.68 0.66
CA LYS A 143 -7.95 13.34 1.05
C LYS A 143 -8.84 13.61 -0.17
N GLN A 144 -8.28 14.14 -1.26
CA GLN A 144 -9.03 14.35 -2.51
C GLN A 144 -9.64 13.04 -3.04
N VAL A 145 -8.92 11.90 -2.93
CA VAL A 145 -9.46 10.59 -3.31
C VAL A 145 -10.75 10.28 -2.53
N VAL A 146 -10.72 10.46 -1.20
CA VAL A 146 -11.89 10.21 -0.34
C VAL A 146 -13.01 11.22 -0.60
N GLU A 147 -12.69 12.51 -0.69
CA GLU A 147 -13.64 13.60 -0.95
C GLU A 147 -14.34 13.43 -2.30
N ALA A 148 -13.65 12.87 -3.30
CA ALA A 148 -14.24 12.49 -4.57
C ALA A 148 -15.15 11.25 -4.47
N GLY A 149 -15.28 10.63 -3.30
CA GLY A 149 -16.18 9.50 -3.03
C GLY A 149 -15.64 8.15 -3.46
N HIS A 150 -14.34 8.02 -3.66
CA HIS A 150 -13.67 6.74 -3.90
C HIS A 150 -13.48 5.96 -2.60
N THR A 151 -13.34 4.64 -2.71
CA THR A 151 -13.01 3.77 -1.57
C THR A 151 -11.50 3.67 -1.42
N VAL A 152 -10.99 3.81 -0.20
CA VAL A 152 -9.56 3.76 0.09
C VAL A 152 -9.26 2.67 1.10
N GLY A 153 -8.36 1.76 0.74
CA GLY A 153 -7.78 0.74 1.58
C GLY A 153 -6.26 0.84 1.67
N SER A 154 -5.63 -0.16 2.28
CA SER A 154 -4.19 -0.19 2.52
C SER A 154 -3.45 -1.17 1.61
N HIS A 155 -2.20 -0.82 1.27
CA HIS A 155 -1.27 -1.61 0.47
C HIS A 155 0.10 -1.73 1.15
N THR A 156 0.10 -2.04 2.45
CA THR A 156 1.26 -2.04 3.36
C THR A 156 1.83 -0.64 3.65
N TRP A 157 2.80 -0.60 4.57
CA TRP A 157 3.54 0.64 4.86
C TRP A 157 4.51 1.03 3.73
N SER A 158 5.31 0.06 3.24
CA SER A 158 6.43 0.35 2.35
C SER A 158 6.42 -0.41 1.02
N HIS A 159 5.31 -1.06 0.67
CA HIS A 159 5.21 -1.98 -0.47
C HIS A 159 6.17 -3.17 -0.36
N ALA A 160 6.44 -3.63 0.87
CA ALA A 160 7.32 -4.77 1.09
C ALA A 160 6.67 -6.08 0.60
N ASP A 161 7.49 -6.96 0.04
CA ASP A 161 7.10 -8.35 -0.25
C ASP A 161 6.94 -9.13 1.05
N LEU A 162 5.70 -9.27 1.52
CA LEU A 162 5.39 -9.88 2.81
C LEU A 162 5.67 -11.39 2.84
N SER A 163 5.82 -12.04 1.69
CA SER A 163 6.21 -13.46 1.62
C SER A 163 7.67 -13.69 2.03
N ARG A 164 8.46 -12.63 2.15
CA ARG A 164 9.87 -12.63 2.53
C ARG A 164 10.13 -12.07 3.92
N LYS A 165 9.08 -11.77 4.66
CA LYS A 165 9.16 -11.22 6.00
C LYS A 165 8.68 -12.23 7.04
N SER A 166 9.14 -12.06 8.28
CA SER A 166 8.52 -12.76 9.39
C SER A 166 7.06 -12.32 9.56
N VAL A 167 6.26 -13.11 10.24
CA VAL A 167 4.84 -12.81 10.50
C VAL A 167 4.70 -11.47 11.25
N GLU A 168 5.57 -11.21 12.21
CA GLU A 168 5.51 -9.97 13.01
C GLU A 168 5.88 -8.74 12.18
N GLU A 169 6.94 -8.81 11.35
CA GLU A 169 7.27 -7.75 10.39
C GLU A 169 6.13 -7.53 9.38
N GLY A 170 5.48 -8.61 8.94
CA GLY A 170 4.32 -8.52 8.05
C GLY A 170 3.13 -7.82 8.69
N LYS A 171 2.83 -8.12 9.96
CA LYS A 171 1.78 -7.43 10.73
C LYS A 171 2.12 -5.94 10.91
N GLU A 172 3.38 -5.61 11.19
CA GLU A 172 3.83 -4.22 11.31
C GLU A 172 3.63 -3.47 9.99
N GLU A 173 4.04 -4.04 8.85
CA GLU A 173 3.82 -3.46 7.52
C GLU A 173 2.33 -3.22 7.22
N ILE A 174 1.46 -4.16 7.59
CA ILE A 174 0.00 -4.06 7.41
C ILE A 174 -0.56 -2.94 8.27
N GLU A 175 -0.38 -3.03 9.59
CA GLU A 175 -1.04 -2.12 10.54
C GLU A 175 -0.49 -0.69 10.44
N LYS A 176 0.81 -0.54 10.26
CA LYS A 176 1.41 0.76 10.04
C LYS A 176 0.94 1.40 8.73
N GLY A 177 0.72 0.59 7.68
CA GLY A 177 0.08 1.03 6.45
C GLY A 177 -1.34 1.53 6.69
N ILE A 178 -2.16 0.79 7.46
CA ILE A 178 -3.52 1.18 7.83
C ILE A 178 -3.52 2.48 8.65
N SER A 179 -2.64 2.59 9.65
CA SER A 179 -2.50 3.80 10.48
C SER A 179 -2.12 5.02 9.64
N ALA A 180 -1.19 4.87 8.69
CA ALA A 180 -0.75 5.96 7.81
C ALA A 180 -1.87 6.43 6.88
N VAL A 181 -2.60 5.50 6.27
CA VAL A 181 -3.76 5.84 5.42
C VAL A 181 -4.82 6.57 6.23
N ALA A 182 -5.19 6.04 7.40
CA ALA A 182 -6.19 6.64 8.28
C ALA A 182 -5.78 8.05 8.74
N ALA A 183 -4.52 8.24 9.13
CA ALA A 183 -3.97 9.55 9.51
C ALA A 183 -4.03 10.55 8.34
N ALA A 184 -3.65 10.11 7.13
CA ALA A 184 -3.66 10.97 5.94
C ALA A 184 -5.07 11.44 5.55
N ILE A 185 -6.08 10.57 5.65
CA ILE A 185 -7.47 10.93 5.32
C ILE A 185 -8.22 11.58 6.49
N GLY A 186 -7.66 11.56 7.71
CA GLY A 186 -8.26 12.17 8.90
C GLY A 186 -9.48 11.41 9.44
N GLN A 187 -9.65 10.15 9.06
CA GLN A 187 -10.71 9.25 9.51
C GLN A 187 -10.29 7.78 9.38
N ASN A 188 -11.06 6.86 9.95
CA ASN A 188 -10.81 5.44 9.76
C ASN A 188 -10.92 5.03 8.28
N ALA A 189 -9.97 4.20 7.81
CA ALA A 189 -9.96 3.67 6.46
C ALA A 189 -11.00 2.56 6.26
N SER A 190 -11.26 2.21 5.02
CA SER A 190 -12.04 1.00 4.70
C SER A 190 -11.25 -0.25 5.07
N PRO A 191 -11.87 -1.28 5.68
CA PRO A 191 -11.20 -2.52 6.08
C PRO A 191 -10.94 -3.43 4.87
N ILE A 192 -10.17 -2.94 3.92
CA ILE A 192 -9.75 -3.65 2.72
C ILE A 192 -8.24 -3.55 2.55
N PHE A 193 -7.65 -4.62 2.09
CA PHE A 193 -6.21 -4.74 1.93
C PHE A 193 -5.87 -5.48 0.64
N ARG A 194 -4.81 -5.03 -0.04
CA ARG A 194 -4.20 -5.77 -1.15
C ARG A 194 -2.73 -6.03 -0.82
N PHE A 195 -2.33 -7.29 -0.97
CA PHE A 195 -0.94 -7.70 -0.77
C PHE A 195 -0.07 -7.23 -1.96
N PRO A 196 1.12 -6.65 -1.70
CA PRO A 196 2.10 -6.38 -2.75
C PRO A 196 2.40 -7.61 -3.60
N ALA A 197 2.47 -7.41 -4.92
CA ALA A 197 2.68 -8.46 -5.91
C ALA A 197 1.67 -9.63 -5.79
N LEU A 198 0.50 -9.41 -5.18
CA LEU A 198 -0.56 -10.39 -4.92
C LEU A 198 -0.06 -11.66 -4.19
N ARG A 199 0.95 -11.53 -3.35
CA ARG A 199 1.50 -12.65 -2.56
C ARG A 199 0.82 -12.70 -1.20
N HIS A 200 0.16 -13.82 -0.91
CA HIS A 200 -0.74 -14.01 0.23
C HIS A 200 -0.16 -15.01 1.25
N PRO A 201 0.78 -14.62 2.16
CA PRO A 201 1.25 -15.52 3.21
C PRO A 201 0.09 -15.99 4.10
N PRO A 202 -0.10 -17.30 4.32
CA PRO A 202 -1.29 -17.82 4.99
C PRO A 202 -1.52 -17.27 6.40
N GLU A 203 -0.44 -17.04 7.15
CA GLU A 203 -0.51 -16.50 8.50
C GLU A 203 -1.00 -15.05 8.50
N LEU A 204 -0.60 -14.25 7.50
CA LEU A 204 -1.06 -12.88 7.36
C LEU A 204 -2.49 -12.79 6.81
N VAL A 205 -2.89 -13.75 5.96
CA VAL A 205 -4.29 -13.90 5.55
C VAL A 205 -5.17 -14.19 6.79
N THR A 206 -4.74 -15.13 7.64
CA THR A 206 -5.43 -15.43 8.90
C THR A 206 -5.50 -14.20 9.82
N TYR A 207 -4.41 -13.46 9.93
CA TYR A 207 -4.36 -12.23 10.73
C TYR A 207 -5.36 -11.17 10.21
N LEU A 208 -5.40 -10.92 8.91
CA LEU A 208 -6.37 -9.99 8.31
C LEU A 208 -7.81 -10.44 8.56
N GLY A 209 -8.08 -11.76 8.51
CA GLY A 209 -9.37 -12.33 8.89
C GLY A 209 -9.78 -11.99 10.32
N GLN A 210 -8.85 -12.11 11.28
CA GLN A 210 -9.07 -11.74 12.67
C GLN A 210 -9.32 -10.23 12.88
N ARG A 211 -8.77 -9.40 11.97
CA ARG A 211 -8.97 -7.96 11.94
C ARG A 211 -10.24 -7.54 11.18
N ASN A 212 -11.00 -8.49 10.64
CA ASN A 212 -12.14 -8.23 9.75
C ASN A 212 -11.78 -7.37 8.54
N VAL A 213 -10.62 -7.60 7.96
CA VAL A 213 -10.12 -6.91 6.76
C VAL A 213 -10.26 -7.82 5.56
N ALA A 214 -11.04 -7.41 4.56
CA ALA A 214 -11.20 -8.14 3.32
C ALA A 214 -9.93 -8.04 2.45
N ILE A 215 -9.57 -9.16 1.82
CA ILE A 215 -8.37 -9.28 1.00
C ILE A 215 -8.77 -9.17 -0.48
N TRP A 216 -8.10 -8.26 -1.19
CA TRP A 216 -8.38 -8.02 -2.60
C TRP A 216 -7.22 -8.50 -3.47
N SER A 217 -7.53 -9.48 -4.32
CA SER A 217 -6.76 -9.81 -5.50
C SER A 217 -7.33 -9.06 -6.72
N THR A 218 -7.20 -9.63 -7.88
CA THR A 218 -7.73 -9.09 -9.13
C THR A 218 -8.36 -10.19 -9.98
N ASP A 219 -9.16 -9.82 -10.97
CA ASP A 219 -9.55 -10.72 -12.05
C ASP A 219 -8.65 -10.52 -13.26
N MET A 220 -8.08 -9.34 -13.39
CA MET A 220 -7.14 -9.02 -14.46
C MET A 220 -6.15 -7.93 -14.04
N ASP A 221 -4.87 -8.26 -14.05
CA ASP A 221 -3.78 -7.31 -13.96
C ASP A 221 -3.59 -6.62 -15.32
N SER A 222 -3.59 -5.29 -15.35
CA SER A 222 -3.32 -4.52 -16.58
C SER A 222 -1.90 -4.69 -17.09
N PHE A 223 -0.95 -4.98 -16.18
CA PHE A 223 0.51 -4.90 -16.40
C PHE A 223 1.00 -3.53 -16.85
N ASP A 224 0.30 -2.47 -16.43
CA ASP A 224 0.62 -1.07 -16.79
C ASP A 224 2.03 -0.65 -16.34
N PHE A 225 2.55 -1.21 -15.26
CA PHE A 225 3.93 -0.99 -14.78
C PHE A 225 5.01 -1.43 -15.80
N LYS A 226 4.65 -2.24 -16.82
CA LYS A 226 5.52 -2.63 -17.92
C LYS A 226 5.34 -1.72 -19.14
N MET A 227 4.40 -0.79 -19.11
CA MET A 227 3.98 0.01 -20.26
C MET A 227 4.42 1.46 -20.11
N ARG A 228 4.90 2.04 -21.20
CA ARG A 228 5.35 3.44 -21.23
C ARG A 228 4.37 4.38 -21.92
N LYS A 229 3.43 3.82 -22.67
CA LYS A 229 2.48 4.58 -23.48
C LYS A 229 1.05 4.32 -23.01
N PRO A 230 0.21 5.36 -22.88
CA PRO A 230 -1.18 5.23 -22.43
C PRO A 230 -2.01 4.25 -23.27
N GLU A 231 -1.85 4.27 -24.58
CA GLU A 231 -2.59 3.40 -25.49
C GLU A 231 -2.30 1.90 -25.28
N GLN A 232 -1.12 1.56 -24.74
CA GLN A 232 -0.78 0.17 -24.41
C GLN A 232 -1.58 -0.30 -23.18
N VAL A 233 -1.76 0.58 -22.19
CA VAL A 233 -2.56 0.30 -20.99
C VAL A 233 -4.00 0.07 -21.39
N VAL A 234 -4.59 0.97 -22.18
CA VAL A 234 -5.96 0.84 -22.68
C VAL A 234 -6.15 -0.47 -23.44
N ALA A 235 -5.26 -0.75 -24.41
CA ALA A 235 -5.33 -1.96 -25.21
C ALA A 235 -5.24 -3.24 -24.37
N SER A 236 -4.37 -3.25 -23.35
CA SER A 236 -4.23 -4.38 -22.42
C SER A 236 -5.51 -4.65 -21.64
N VAL A 237 -6.08 -3.62 -21.01
CA VAL A 237 -7.30 -3.75 -20.22
C VAL A 237 -8.47 -4.17 -21.11
N MET A 238 -8.68 -3.50 -22.25
CA MET A 238 -9.80 -3.79 -23.14
C MET A 238 -9.72 -5.19 -23.76
N ALA A 239 -8.51 -5.67 -24.12
CA ALA A 239 -8.34 -7.04 -24.62
C ALA A 239 -8.70 -8.10 -23.57
N LYS A 240 -8.34 -7.86 -22.31
CA LYS A 240 -8.67 -8.75 -21.18
C LYS A 240 -10.16 -8.72 -20.88
N LEU A 241 -10.77 -7.55 -20.83
CA LEU A 241 -12.22 -7.41 -20.63
C LEU A 241 -13.01 -8.08 -21.76
N LYS A 242 -12.58 -7.95 -23.02
CA LYS A 242 -13.21 -8.65 -24.14
C LYS A 242 -13.14 -10.18 -23.96
N LYS A 243 -12.06 -10.69 -23.39
CA LYS A 243 -11.87 -12.13 -23.13
C LYS A 243 -12.71 -12.63 -21.96
N HIS A 244 -12.76 -11.87 -20.87
CA HIS A 244 -13.37 -12.30 -19.61
C HIS A 244 -14.83 -11.83 -19.43
N GLY A 245 -15.22 -10.79 -20.14
CA GLY A 245 -16.59 -10.23 -20.12
C GLY A 245 -16.88 -9.32 -18.92
N LYS A 246 -16.10 -9.40 -17.84
CA LYS A 246 -16.24 -8.64 -16.60
C LYS A 246 -14.96 -8.71 -15.78
N GLY A 247 -14.83 -7.91 -14.74
CA GLY A 247 -13.76 -8.15 -13.76
C GLY A 247 -13.34 -6.96 -12.90
N ILE A 248 -12.57 -7.31 -11.87
CA ILE A 248 -11.79 -6.40 -11.04
C ILE A 248 -10.48 -6.13 -11.77
N VAL A 249 -10.26 -4.87 -12.17
CA VAL A 249 -9.07 -4.44 -12.93
C VAL A 249 -8.05 -3.84 -11.97
N LEU A 250 -6.83 -4.36 -12.00
CA LEU A 250 -5.69 -3.82 -11.27
C LEU A 250 -4.87 -2.91 -12.18
N MET A 251 -4.68 -1.68 -11.73
CA MET A 251 -3.84 -0.64 -12.33
C MET A 251 -3.05 0.08 -11.23
N HIS A 252 -2.15 0.99 -11.60
CA HIS A 252 -1.35 1.76 -10.64
C HIS A 252 -1.43 3.26 -10.96
N ASP A 253 -2.00 4.05 -10.05
CA ASP A 253 -2.23 5.49 -10.27
C ASP A 253 -0.96 6.35 -10.22
N PHE A 254 0.14 5.81 -9.69
CA PHE A 254 1.45 6.46 -9.72
C PHE A 254 2.14 6.38 -11.08
N GLN A 255 1.70 5.48 -11.97
CA GLN A 255 2.26 5.32 -13.31
C GLN A 255 1.77 6.43 -14.24
N GLN A 256 2.72 7.14 -14.87
CA GLN A 256 2.42 8.20 -15.86
C GLN A 256 1.55 7.68 -17.01
N SER A 257 1.90 6.50 -17.56
CA SER A 257 1.14 5.88 -18.65
C SER A 257 -0.31 5.61 -18.25
N THR A 258 -0.55 5.13 -17.05
CA THR A 258 -1.90 4.86 -16.53
C THR A 258 -2.66 6.16 -16.31
N ALA A 259 -2.04 7.16 -15.63
CA ALA A 259 -2.69 8.42 -15.37
C ALA A 259 -3.21 9.11 -16.66
N HIS A 260 -2.46 9.01 -17.75
CA HIS A 260 -2.88 9.52 -19.06
C HIS A 260 -3.81 8.57 -19.83
N ALA A 261 -3.88 7.28 -19.47
CA ALA A 261 -4.72 6.29 -20.13
C ALA A 261 -6.18 6.29 -19.66
N VAL A 262 -6.44 6.71 -18.39
CA VAL A 262 -7.75 6.51 -17.75
C VAL A 262 -8.88 7.16 -18.54
N ALA A 263 -8.72 8.37 -19.07
CA ALA A 263 -9.75 9.05 -19.83
C ALA A 263 -10.16 8.24 -21.08
N ASP A 264 -9.18 7.77 -21.86
CA ASP A 264 -9.44 6.94 -23.05
C ASP A 264 -10.00 5.57 -22.67
N LEU A 265 -9.53 4.99 -21.57
CA LEU A 265 -10.07 3.73 -21.06
C LEU A 265 -11.55 3.86 -20.72
N LEU A 266 -11.95 4.91 -20.02
CA LEU A 266 -13.35 5.17 -19.66
C LEU A 266 -14.21 5.38 -20.91
N ALA A 267 -13.70 6.11 -21.91
CA ALA A 267 -14.38 6.27 -23.19
C ALA A 267 -14.60 4.94 -23.92
N GLN A 268 -13.58 4.05 -23.92
CA GLN A 268 -13.71 2.73 -24.57
C GLN A 268 -14.59 1.77 -23.75
N LEU A 269 -14.57 1.82 -22.42
CA LEU A 269 -15.50 1.06 -21.58
C LEU A 269 -16.96 1.45 -21.88
N LYS A 270 -17.21 2.75 -22.00
CA LYS A 270 -18.53 3.30 -22.35
C LYS A 270 -18.98 2.85 -23.72
N ALA A 271 -18.13 3.01 -24.75
CA ALA A 271 -18.41 2.58 -26.13
C ALA A 271 -18.62 1.06 -26.22
N GLY A 272 -17.93 0.28 -25.40
CA GLY A 272 -18.07 -1.18 -25.31
C GLY A 272 -19.26 -1.67 -24.49
N GLY A 273 -20.08 -0.77 -23.94
CA GLY A 273 -21.27 -1.13 -23.13
C GLY A 273 -20.94 -1.71 -21.76
N TYR A 274 -19.71 -1.50 -21.26
CA TYR A 274 -19.34 -1.88 -19.89
C TYR A 274 -19.98 -0.96 -18.85
N LYS A 275 -20.21 -1.49 -17.66
CA LYS A 275 -20.85 -0.83 -16.54
C LYS A 275 -19.91 -0.78 -15.35
N ILE A 276 -19.71 0.39 -14.77
CA ILE A 276 -18.87 0.53 -13.59
C ILE A 276 -19.65 0.14 -12.35
N VAL A 277 -19.07 -0.75 -11.56
CA VAL A 277 -19.50 -1.07 -10.21
C VAL A 277 -18.57 -0.38 -9.22
N HIS A 278 -19.14 0.34 -8.27
CA HIS A 278 -18.41 0.87 -7.13
C HIS A 278 -18.61 -0.02 -5.91
N MET A 279 -17.59 -0.24 -5.11
CA MET A 279 -17.71 -0.94 -3.85
C MET A 279 -17.49 0.00 -2.67
N LYS A 280 -18.23 -0.21 -1.60
CA LYS A 280 -18.05 0.39 -0.29
C LYS A 280 -17.98 -0.72 0.74
N THR A 281 -17.37 -0.46 1.87
CA THR A 281 -17.43 -1.36 3.02
C THR A 281 -18.55 -0.94 3.95
N LYS A 282 -19.15 -1.93 4.61
CA LYS A 282 -20.15 -1.73 5.64
C LYS A 282 -19.59 -0.98 6.84
N ASP A 283 -18.39 -1.36 7.23
CA ASP A 283 -17.71 -0.82 8.40
C ASP A 283 -16.41 -0.08 8.00
N SER A 284 -15.75 0.53 8.97
CA SER A 284 -14.40 1.09 8.87
C SER A 284 -13.48 0.40 9.88
N ILE A 285 -12.16 0.44 9.64
CA ILE A 285 -11.18 -0.20 10.52
C ILE A 285 -10.55 0.81 11.48
N ALA A 286 -10.66 0.52 12.79
CA ALA A 286 -9.91 1.27 13.79
C ALA A 286 -8.43 0.90 13.74
N THR A 287 -7.57 1.91 13.84
CA THR A 287 -6.11 1.73 13.96
C THR A 287 -5.72 1.14 15.31
N LEU A 288 -4.52 0.62 15.40
CA LEU A 288 -3.96 0.12 16.65
C LEU A 288 -2.93 1.12 17.18
N LYS A 289 -3.18 1.63 18.38
CA LYS A 289 -2.37 2.69 19.01
C LYS A 289 -0.86 2.46 18.94
N GLN A 290 -0.40 1.23 19.11
CA GLN A 290 1.03 0.92 19.05
C GLN A 290 1.65 1.26 17.69
N TYR A 291 0.91 1.13 16.59
CA TYR A 291 1.37 1.45 15.23
C TYR A 291 1.19 2.93 14.91
N ASP A 292 0.17 3.57 15.48
CA ASP A 292 0.04 5.03 15.43
C ASP A 292 1.24 5.70 16.10
N ASP A 293 1.66 5.21 17.27
CA ASP A 293 2.83 5.70 17.99
C ASP A 293 4.14 5.47 17.20
N LEU A 294 4.27 4.34 16.49
CA LEU A 294 5.41 4.08 15.60
C LEU A 294 5.44 5.06 14.44
N LEU A 295 4.30 5.33 13.82
CA LEU A 295 4.17 6.28 12.73
C LEU A 295 4.62 7.68 13.14
N VAL A 296 4.19 8.16 14.33
CA VAL A 296 4.61 9.45 14.87
C VAL A 296 6.12 9.53 15.08
N LYS A 297 6.73 8.44 15.58
CA LYS A 297 8.19 8.39 15.78
C LYS A 297 8.97 8.48 14.47
N GLU A 298 8.47 7.83 13.41
CA GLU A 298 9.15 7.89 12.11
C GLU A 298 8.92 9.21 11.35
N GLN A 299 7.79 9.84 11.54
CA GLN A 299 7.49 11.16 10.97
C GLN A 299 8.27 12.29 11.66
N LYS A 300 8.70 12.10 12.90
CA LYS A 300 9.71 12.97 13.50
C LYS A 300 11.02 12.72 12.75
N LEU A 301 11.20 13.42 11.64
CA LEU A 301 12.51 13.54 11.00
C LEU A 301 13.53 13.78 12.09
N PRO A 302 14.74 13.13 12.03
CA PRO A 302 15.84 13.52 12.91
C PRO A 302 16.04 15.00 12.66
N THR A 303 15.38 15.80 13.47
CA THR A 303 15.56 17.22 13.42
C THR A 303 16.99 17.46 13.85
N VAL A 304 17.83 17.66 12.84
CA VAL A 304 18.62 18.81 13.03
C VAL A 304 19.67 18.60 14.10
N SER A 305 20.86 18.51 13.64
CA SER A 305 22.02 18.94 14.39
C SER A 305 21.61 20.06 15.35
N THR A 306 21.86 19.91 16.63
CA THR A 306 21.75 20.96 17.63
C THR A 306 22.80 22.07 17.38
N ARG A 307 23.59 21.99 16.29
CA ARG A 307 24.56 23.00 15.90
C ARG A 307 23.83 24.27 15.47
N PRO A 308 24.20 25.42 16.06
CA PRO A 308 23.67 26.72 15.63
C PRO A 308 23.94 26.94 14.14
N THR A 309 23.03 27.59 13.43
CA THR A 309 23.18 27.91 12.00
C THR A 309 24.50 28.65 11.72
N SER A 310 24.92 29.53 12.62
CA SER A 310 26.20 30.25 12.55
C SER A 310 27.45 29.36 12.58
N SER A 311 27.33 28.09 13.02
CA SER A 311 28.43 27.13 12.99
C SER A 311 28.47 26.29 11.70
N VAL A 312 27.46 26.39 10.86
CA VAL A 312 27.29 25.60 9.62
C VAL A 312 27.35 26.50 8.39
N VAL A 313 26.92 27.75 8.52
CA VAL A 313 26.88 28.74 7.43
C VAL A 313 27.84 29.89 7.79
N ARG A 314 28.81 30.17 6.94
CA ARG A 314 29.68 31.36 6.99
C ARG A 314 29.37 32.25 5.81
N THR A 315 29.21 33.54 6.07
CA THR A 315 29.27 34.53 5.00
C THR A 315 30.73 34.70 4.56
N VAL A 316 30.98 34.56 3.28
CA VAL A 316 32.27 34.78 2.65
C VAL A 316 32.09 36.04 1.79
N GLU A 317 32.74 37.18 2.17
CA GLU A 317 32.77 38.41 1.40
C GLU A 317 33.92 38.37 0.39
#